data_995ea511c8a054741a00c9b934d17736
#
_entry.id   995ea511c8a054741a00c9b934d17736
#
_cell.length_a   1.000
_cell.length_b   1.000
_cell.length_c   1.000
_cell.angle_alpha   90.00
_cell.angle_beta   90.00
_cell.angle_gamma   90.00
#
_symmetry.space_group_name_H-M   'P 1'
#
loop_
_entity.id
_entity.type
_entity.pdbx_description
1 polymer ?
#
loop_
_entity_poly.entity_id
_entity_poly.type
_entity_poly.pdbx_seq_one_letter_code
_entity_poly.pdbx_strand_id
1 'polypeptide(L)'
;MNHFEKLDKNPYEDLKWNIPERKQGSVAVIGGNSGGFRTEVKVTEYLLTNFPIETVNTVLPDALQGKIPPVPGVRFLKSTESGSFASAEELTEVINRADYGILTGDLSKNSVTGKAVASACISSARPLLITRDAVDVLAENGPERALMNENLVIMGSVAQLQKLLRAVYYPKMLLMSQSLVQVAEVLHKFTLSYPVSIITLHNGQILVAKNGEVKAVAMEASGYSAIMVWQGELASKIAALNLYNPGQWMKATVCAVMATK
;
A
#
# COMPACT_ATOMS: atom_id res chain seq x y z
N MET A 1 -23.01 5.97 15.28
CA MET A 1 -22.12 4.84 14.89
C MET A 1 -20.77 5.12 15.48
N ASN A 2 -20.37 4.40 16.53
CA ASN A 2 -19.09 4.68 17.24
C ASN A 2 -17.81 4.25 16.46
N HIS A 3 -17.96 3.56 15.33
CA HIS A 3 -16.87 3.02 14.53
C HIS A 3 -16.54 3.82 13.26
N PHE A 4 -17.34 4.84 12.92
CA PHE A 4 -17.15 5.68 11.74
C PHE A 4 -17.07 7.15 12.15
N GLU A 5 -16.00 7.81 11.72
CA GLU A 5 -15.75 9.23 11.98
C GLU A 5 -15.34 9.94 10.69
N LYS A 6 -15.99 11.07 10.41
CA LYS A 6 -15.57 11.97 9.33
C LYS A 6 -14.72 13.08 9.93
N LEU A 7 -13.51 13.25 9.40
CA LEU A 7 -12.53 14.21 9.90
C LEU A 7 -12.46 15.44 8.98
N ASP A 8 -12.70 16.60 9.57
CA ASP A 8 -12.57 17.89 8.87
C ASP A 8 -11.21 18.57 9.15
N LYS A 9 -10.53 18.17 10.23
CA LYS A 9 -9.21 18.68 10.64
C LYS A 9 -8.32 17.50 11.03
N ASN A 10 -7.01 17.66 10.88
CA ASN A 10 -6.03 16.66 11.31
C ASN A 10 -5.89 16.65 12.85
N PRO A 11 -6.45 15.64 13.54
CA PRO A 11 -6.31 15.56 15.00
C PRO A 11 -4.96 14.96 15.44
N TYR A 12 -4.11 14.57 14.51
CA TYR A 12 -2.84 13.86 14.74
C TYR A 12 -1.65 14.58 14.10
N GLU A 13 -1.71 15.90 13.99
CA GLU A 13 -0.65 16.68 13.34
C GLU A 13 0.67 16.63 14.10
N ASP A 14 0.61 16.47 15.41
CA ASP A 14 1.73 16.26 16.31
C ASP A 14 2.62 15.06 15.95
N LEU A 15 2.08 14.06 15.28
CA LEU A 15 2.87 12.92 14.80
C LEU A 15 3.95 13.30 13.78
N LYS A 16 3.83 14.44 13.13
CA LYS A 16 4.88 14.97 12.24
C LYS A 16 6.15 15.35 13.01
N TRP A 17 6.05 15.66 14.29
CA TRP A 17 7.21 15.98 15.12
C TRP A 17 8.10 14.77 15.40
N ASN A 18 7.58 13.55 15.18
CA ASN A 18 8.35 12.33 15.29
C ASN A 18 9.20 12.04 14.03
N ILE A 19 9.07 12.86 12.97
CA ILE A 19 9.96 12.79 11.82
C ILE A 19 11.36 13.19 12.27
N PRO A 20 12.36 12.30 12.16
CA PRO A 20 13.69 12.57 12.70
C PRO A 20 14.43 13.61 11.88
N GLU A 21 15.34 14.35 12.53
CA GLU A 21 16.26 15.26 11.82
C GLU A 21 17.33 14.50 11.03
N ARG A 22 17.75 13.33 11.51
CA ARG A 22 18.74 12.48 10.85
C ARG A 22 18.06 11.34 10.10
N LYS A 23 18.68 10.94 8.99
CA LYS A 23 18.19 9.81 8.20
C LYS A 23 18.16 8.53 9.05
N GLN A 24 17.03 7.84 9.04
CA GLN A 24 16.87 6.55 9.71
C GLN A 24 15.78 5.70 9.05
N GLY A 25 15.89 4.40 9.24
CA GLY A 25 14.95 3.42 8.72
C GLY A 25 15.13 3.11 7.24
N SER A 26 14.45 2.09 6.80
CA SER A 26 14.58 1.55 5.46
C SER A 26 13.21 1.27 4.83
N VAL A 27 13.07 1.61 3.54
CA VAL A 27 11.86 1.32 2.76
C VAL A 27 12.24 0.53 1.51
N ALA A 28 11.51 -0.55 1.23
CA ALA A 28 11.58 -1.26 -0.03
C ALA A 28 10.43 -0.84 -0.94
N VAL A 29 10.73 -0.32 -2.12
CA VAL A 29 9.78 0.02 -3.17
C VAL A 29 9.86 -1.05 -4.25
N ILE A 30 8.82 -1.84 -4.39
CA ILE A 30 8.83 -3.08 -5.17
C ILE A 30 7.78 -2.99 -6.28
N GLY A 31 8.15 -3.36 -7.50
CA GLY A 31 7.19 -3.41 -8.61
C GLY A 31 7.88 -3.44 -9.96
N GLY A 32 7.11 -3.20 -11.00
CA GLY A 32 7.60 -3.15 -12.37
C GLY A 32 7.58 -4.48 -13.11
N ASN A 33 7.71 -4.35 -14.40
CA ASN A 33 7.89 -5.46 -15.34
C ASN A 33 8.73 -5.00 -16.54
N SER A 34 8.99 -5.89 -17.49
CA SER A 34 9.80 -5.59 -18.69
C SER A 34 9.33 -4.37 -19.51
N GLY A 35 8.08 -3.94 -19.35
CA GLY A 35 7.46 -2.81 -20.06
C GLY A 35 7.31 -1.52 -19.24
N GLY A 36 7.46 -1.55 -17.92
CA GLY A 36 7.25 -0.36 -17.10
C GLY A 36 7.77 -0.46 -15.67
N PHE A 37 8.28 0.66 -15.15
CA PHE A 37 8.80 0.80 -13.78
C PHE A 37 8.77 2.26 -13.30
N ARG A 38 7.99 3.10 -13.97
CA ARG A 38 7.97 4.55 -13.67
C ARG A 38 7.39 4.88 -12.30
N THR A 39 6.47 4.07 -11.82
CA THR A 39 5.83 4.28 -10.53
C THR A 39 6.84 4.07 -9.41
N GLU A 40 7.63 3.00 -9.49
CA GLU A 40 8.67 2.67 -8.51
C GLU A 40 9.71 3.78 -8.38
N VAL A 41 10.17 4.31 -9.53
CA VAL A 41 11.11 5.44 -9.56
C VAL A 41 10.49 6.67 -8.90
N LYS A 42 9.26 7.05 -9.26
CA LYS A 42 8.58 8.21 -8.66
C LYS A 42 8.39 8.06 -7.15
N VAL A 43 7.99 6.88 -6.69
CA VAL A 43 7.81 6.60 -5.25
C VAL A 43 9.15 6.71 -4.53
N THR A 44 10.22 6.15 -5.10
CA THR A 44 11.57 6.23 -4.55
C THR A 44 12.07 7.68 -4.47
N GLU A 45 11.95 8.43 -5.56
CA GLU A 45 12.34 9.84 -5.60
C GLU A 45 11.55 10.68 -4.59
N TYR A 46 10.24 10.44 -4.49
CA TYR A 46 9.40 11.15 -3.54
C TYR A 46 9.81 10.88 -2.10
N LEU A 47 10.09 9.62 -1.73
CA LEU A 47 10.57 9.23 -0.41
C LEU A 47 11.90 9.90 -0.08
N LEU A 48 12.88 9.82 -0.98
CA LEU A 48 14.22 10.38 -0.77
C LEU A 48 14.24 11.91 -0.68
N THR A 49 13.32 12.57 -1.38
CA THR A 49 13.25 14.03 -1.42
C THR A 49 12.52 14.61 -0.23
N ASN A 50 11.48 13.93 0.27
CA ASN A 50 10.55 14.51 1.25
C ASN A 50 10.74 13.97 2.67
N PHE A 51 11.49 12.87 2.86
CA PHE A 51 11.63 12.24 4.17
C PHE A 51 13.09 11.87 4.47
N PRO A 52 13.53 11.98 5.73
CA PRO A 52 14.88 11.61 6.15
C PRO A 52 15.01 10.07 6.34
N ILE A 53 14.75 9.32 5.26
CA ILE A 53 14.92 7.85 5.24
C ILE A 53 16.38 7.52 4.92
N GLU A 54 16.97 6.60 5.67
CA GLU A 54 18.37 6.21 5.50
C GLU A 54 18.56 5.42 4.20
N THR A 55 17.68 4.45 3.96
CA THR A 55 17.80 3.58 2.79
C THR A 55 16.44 3.40 2.11
N VAL A 56 16.37 3.75 0.83
CA VAL A 56 15.24 3.40 -0.05
C VAL A 56 15.76 2.47 -1.13
N ASN A 57 15.32 1.21 -1.10
CA ASN A 57 15.66 0.20 -2.08
C ASN A 57 14.57 0.08 -3.13
N THR A 58 14.87 0.43 -4.38
CA THR A 58 13.98 0.17 -5.52
C THR A 58 14.23 -1.24 -6.03
N VAL A 59 13.22 -2.09 -5.93
CA VAL A 59 13.31 -3.52 -6.26
C VAL A 59 12.56 -3.79 -7.55
N LEU A 60 13.28 -4.19 -8.57
CA LEU A 60 12.79 -4.37 -9.94
C LEU A 60 13.07 -5.80 -10.42
N PRO A 61 12.32 -6.31 -11.42
CA PRO A 61 12.65 -7.59 -12.05
C PRO A 61 13.93 -7.49 -12.91
N ASP A 62 14.75 -8.53 -12.93
CA ASP A 62 16.03 -8.59 -13.68
C ASP A 62 15.86 -8.47 -15.20
N ALA A 63 14.64 -8.67 -15.72
CA ALA A 63 14.28 -8.35 -17.11
C ALA A 63 14.53 -6.86 -17.48
N LEU A 64 14.70 -5.99 -16.47
CA LEU A 64 15.06 -4.57 -16.62
C LEU A 64 16.57 -4.31 -16.46
N GLN A 65 17.34 -5.30 -16.02
CA GLN A 65 18.78 -5.18 -15.89
C GLN A 65 19.42 -4.92 -17.26
N GLY A 66 20.26 -3.91 -17.34
CA GLY A 66 20.84 -3.45 -18.61
C GLY A 66 19.98 -2.46 -19.41
N LYS A 67 18.69 -2.34 -19.10
CA LYS A 67 17.81 -1.27 -19.65
C LYS A 67 17.83 0.00 -18.79
N ILE A 68 18.25 -0.13 -17.54
CA ILE A 68 18.35 0.94 -16.56
C ILE A 68 19.84 1.15 -16.24
N PRO A 69 20.33 2.39 -16.24
CA PRO A 69 21.68 2.66 -15.78
C PRO A 69 21.88 2.15 -14.34
N PRO A 70 23.09 1.72 -13.97
CA PRO A 70 23.40 1.37 -12.57
C PRO A 70 23.13 2.58 -11.67
N VAL A 71 22.12 2.49 -10.81
CA VAL A 71 21.77 3.53 -9.84
C VAL A 71 21.86 2.95 -8.44
N PRO A 72 22.52 3.64 -7.49
CA PRO A 72 22.55 3.20 -6.09
C PRO A 72 21.13 2.99 -5.55
N GLY A 73 20.94 1.91 -4.77
CA GLY A 73 19.64 1.59 -4.20
C GLY A 73 18.68 0.82 -5.13
N VAL A 74 19.10 0.51 -6.38
CA VAL A 74 18.33 -0.40 -7.25
C VAL A 74 18.82 -1.83 -7.06
N ARG A 75 17.87 -2.73 -6.79
CA ARG A 75 18.10 -4.17 -6.67
C ARG A 75 17.26 -4.92 -7.69
N PHE A 76 17.84 -5.90 -8.35
CA PHE A 76 17.13 -6.75 -9.30
C PHE A 76 16.84 -8.11 -8.69
N LEU A 77 15.62 -8.63 -8.87
CA LEU A 77 15.20 -9.96 -8.49
C LEU A 77 14.84 -10.78 -9.74
N LYS A 78 14.93 -12.10 -9.60
CA LYS A 78 14.65 -13.01 -10.69
C LYS A 78 13.26 -12.80 -11.30
N SER A 79 13.21 -12.71 -12.62
CA SER A 79 11.96 -12.53 -13.36
C SER A 79 11.51 -13.79 -14.08
N THR A 80 10.21 -13.82 -14.39
CA THR A 80 9.57 -14.77 -15.32
C THR A 80 9.87 -14.36 -16.76
N GLU A 81 9.54 -15.23 -17.73
CA GLU A 81 9.60 -14.88 -19.16
C GLU A 81 8.74 -13.66 -19.52
N SER A 82 7.65 -13.42 -18.80
CA SER A 82 6.82 -12.21 -18.95
C SER A 82 7.43 -10.95 -18.31
N GLY A 83 8.62 -11.06 -17.73
CA GLY A 83 9.41 -9.94 -17.23
C GLY A 83 8.94 -9.35 -15.91
N SER A 84 8.27 -10.13 -15.06
CA SER A 84 7.91 -9.73 -13.70
C SER A 84 8.42 -10.77 -12.69
N PHE A 85 8.26 -10.55 -11.39
CA PHE A 85 8.88 -11.36 -10.34
C PHE A 85 8.52 -12.84 -10.41
N ALA A 86 9.53 -13.71 -10.28
CA ALA A 86 9.40 -15.17 -10.31
C ALA A 86 9.49 -15.84 -8.94
N SER A 87 10.21 -15.21 -7.97
CA SER A 87 10.54 -15.85 -6.70
C SER A 87 9.78 -15.21 -5.53
N ALA A 88 8.96 -16.02 -4.85
CA ALA A 88 8.29 -15.65 -3.62
C ALA A 88 9.29 -15.44 -2.47
N GLU A 89 10.33 -16.26 -2.43
CA GLU A 89 11.37 -16.21 -1.39
C GLU A 89 12.15 -14.90 -1.46
N GLU A 90 12.62 -14.52 -2.67
CA GLU A 90 13.36 -13.27 -2.86
C GLU A 90 12.50 -12.05 -2.52
N LEU A 91 11.22 -12.03 -2.92
CA LEU A 91 10.29 -10.95 -2.57
C LEU A 91 10.08 -10.85 -1.06
N THR A 92 9.82 -11.97 -0.40
CA THR A 92 9.62 -12.03 1.06
C THR A 92 10.86 -11.58 1.81
N GLU A 93 12.04 -12.02 1.36
CA GLU A 93 13.33 -11.63 1.97
C GLU A 93 13.54 -10.11 1.90
N VAL A 94 13.31 -9.51 0.73
CA VAL A 94 13.48 -8.06 0.56
C VAL A 94 12.51 -7.27 1.42
N ILE A 95 11.24 -7.69 1.47
CA ILE A 95 10.21 -7.06 2.31
C ILE A 95 10.62 -7.14 3.78
N ASN A 96 11.02 -8.31 4.26
CA ASN A 96 11.33 -8.53 5.66
C ASN A 96 12.65 -7.88 6.13
N ARG A 97 13.55 -7.53 5.21
CA ARG A 97 14.78 -6.77 5.50
C ARG A 97 14.54 -5.27 5.61
N ALA A 98 13.48 -4.76 5.02
CA ALA A 98 13.11 -3.36 5.16
C ALA A 98 12.20 -3.16 6.38
N ASP A 99 12.19 -1.95 6.93
CA ASP A 99 11.26 -1.59 8.01
C ASP A 99 9.85 -1.36 7.49
N TYR A 100 9.71 -1.01 6.20
CA TYR A 100 8.42 -0.85 5.51
C TYR A 100 8.53 -1.24 4.03
N GLY A 101 7.56 -2.00 3.53
CA GLY A 101 7.47 -2.38 2.11
C GLY A 101 6.34 -1.64 1.39
N ILE A 102 6.58 -1.22 0.14
CA ILE A 102 5.56 -0.70 -0.78
C ILE A 102 5.61 -1.54 -2.04
N LEU A 103 4.58 -2.33 -2.30
CA LEU A 103 4.40 -3.06 -3.55
C LEU A 103 3.47 -2.26 -4.46
N THR A 104 4.06 -1.55 -5.42
CA THR A 104 3.36 -0.53 -6.19
C THR A 104 2.52 -1.08 -7.32
N GLY A 105 2.90 -2.22 -7.90
CA GLY A 105 2.24 -2.81 -9.07
C GLY A 105 3.12 -2.81 -10.31
N ASP A 106 2.54 -2.46 -11.45
CA ASP A 106 3.13 -2.64 -12.79
C ASP A 106 3.59 -4.10 -13.02
N LEU A 107 2.79 -5.06 -12.50
CA LEU A 107 3.10 -6.49 -12.47
C LEU A 107 2.52 -7.20 -13.71
N SER A 108 3.18 -8.27 -14.15
CA SER A 108 2.58 -9.12 -15.19
C SER A 108 1.48 -10.03 -14.60
N LYS A 109 0.43 -10.26 -15.39
CA LYS A 109 -0.71 -11.11 -15.01
C LYS A 109 -0.42 -12.59 -15.27
N ASN A 110 0.70 -13.12 -14.79
CA ASN A 110 0.96 -14.56 -14.87
C ASN A 110 0.85 -15.21 -13.48
N SER A 111 0.58 -16.51 -13.48
CA SER A 111 0.33 -17.28 -12.26
C SER A 111 1.58 -17.40 -11.34
N VAL A 112 2.78 -17.33 -11.91
CA VAL A 112 4.03 -17.42 -11.13
C VAL A 112 4.20 -16.13 -10.33
N THR A 113 4.11 -14.98 -10.98
CA THR A 113 4.14 -13.67 -10.31
C THR A 113 3.00 -13.55 -9.30
N GLY A 114 1.79 -13.99 -9.67
CA GLY A 114 0.64 -13.97 -8.77
C GLY A 114 0.88 -14.76 -7.48
N LYS A 115 1.40 -15.97 -7.58
CA LYS A 115 1.76 -16.80 -6.43
C LYS A 115 2.91 -16.18 -5.60
N ALA A 116 3.90 -15.59 -6.25
CA ALA A 116 5.01 -14.92 -5.57
C ALA A 116 4.51 -13.73 -4.74
N VAL A 117 3.65 -12.89 -5.30
CA VAL A 117 3.02 -11.75 -4.61
C VAL A 117 2.13 -12.22 -3.46
N ALA A 118 1.26 -13.20 -3.69
CA ALA A 118 0.38 -13.73 -2.64
C ALA A 118 1.20 -14.32 -1.48
N SER A 119 2.25 -15.08 -1.76
CA SER A 119 3.15 -15.64 -0.76
C SER A 119 3.88 -14.56 0.03
N ALA A 120 4.38 -13.52 -0.62
CA ALA A 120 5.01 -12.38 0.03
C ALA A 120 4.03 -11.64 0.96
N CYS A 121 2.77 -11.43 0.52
CA CYS A 121 1.72 -10.84 1.36
C CYS A 121 1.38 -11.71 2.58
N ILE A 122 1.41 -13.04 2.44
CA ILE A 122 1.18 -13.99 3.54
C ILE A 122 2.33 -13.93 4.56
N SER A 123 3.56 -13.89 4.09
CA SER A 123 4.77 -14.12 4.88
C SER A 123 5.47 -12.84 5.33
N SER A 124 4.91 -11.68 5.01
CA SER A 124 5.46 -10.39 5.41
C SER A 124 5.38 -10.22 6.94
N ALA A 125 6.54 -10.19 7.59
CA ALA A 125 6.68 -9.90 9.02
C ALA A 125 6.81 -8.39 9.30
N ARG A 126 6.93 -7.59 8.26
CA ARG A 126 7.02 -6.12 8.30
C ARG A 126 5.82 -5.50 7.62
N PRO A 127 5.45 -4.26 7.94
CA PRO A 127 4.36 -3.56 7.25
C PRO A 127 4.59 -3.56 5.74
N LEU A 128 3.60 -4.04 4.99
CA LEU A 128 3.60 -4.09 3.54
C LEU A 128 2.36 -3.41 2.99
N LEU A 129 2.55 -2.28 2.31
CA LEU A 129 1.48 -1.61 1.59
C LEU A 129 1.46 -2.12 0.14
N ILE A 130 0.33 -2.66 -0.28
CA ILE A 130 0.10 -3.01 -1.68
C ILE A 130 -0.87 -2.03 -2.32
N THR A 131 -0.64 -1.67 -3.56
CA THR A 131 -1.50 -0.71 -4.28
C THR A 131 -1.57 -1.02 -5.79
N ARG A 132 -2.47 -0.33 -6.49
CA ARG A 132 -2.67 -0.46 -7.93
C ARG A 132 -2.98 -1.91 -8.34
N ASP A 133 -2.39 -2.39 -9.43
CA ASP A 133 -2.61 -3.75 -9.94
C ASP A 133 -2.06 -4.86 -9.03
N ALA A 134 -1.17 -4.57 -8.08
CA ALA A 134 -0.80 -5.53 -7.04
C ALA A 134 -2.01 -6.01 -6.22
N VAL A 135 -3.01 -5.15 -6.02
CA VAL A 135 -4.27 -5.52 -5.36
C VAL A 135 -5.09 -6.49 -6.22
N ASP A 136 -5.15 -6.27 -7.54
CA ASP A 136 -5.82 -7.17 -8.48
C ASP A 136 -5.09 -8.52 -8.54
N VAL A 137 -3.75 -8.50 -8.61
CA VAL A 137 -2.92 -9.71 -8.61
C VAL A 137 -3.16 -10.54 -7.35
N LEU A 138 -3.22 -9.90 -6.17
CA LEU A 138 -3.54 -10.60 -4.92
C LEU A 138 -4.96 -11.20 -4.98
N ALA A 139 -5.95 -10.43 -5.41
CA ALA A 139 -7.35 -10.90 -5.47
C ALA A 139 -7.53 -12.11 -6.38
N GLU A 140 -6.73 -12.23 -7.45
CA GLU A 140 -6.79 -13.32 -8.43
C GLU A 140 -5.99 -14.58 -8.00
N ASN A 141 -5.17 -14.51 -6.94
CA ASN A 141 -4.25 -15.58 -6.55
C ASN A 141 -4.46 -16.11 -5.11
N GLY A 142 -5.71 -16.19 -4.65
CA GLY A 142 -6.06 -16.77 -3.35
C GLY A 142 -5.69 -15.87 -2.17
N PRO A 143 -6.42 -14.76 -1.96
CA PRO A 143 -6.10 -13.76 -0.97
C PRO A 143 -6.38 -14.16 0.47
N GLU A 144 -7.11 -15.25 0.74
CA GLU A 144 -7.66 -15.60 2.05
C GLU A 144 -6.60 -15.60 3.16
N ARG A 145 -5.46 -16.24 2.89
CA ARG A 145 -4.37 -16.32 3.88
C ARG A 145 -3.63 -15.00 4.04
N ALA A 146 -3.48 -14.23 2.95
CA ALA A 146 -2.85 -12.92 2.99
C ALA A 146 -3.67 -11.92 3.80
N LEU A 147 -5.01 -12.00 3.73
CA LEU A 147 -5.91 -11.14 4.52
C LEU A 147 -5.86 -11.42 6.03
N MET A 148 -5.27 -12.53 6.45
CA MET A 148 -5.00 -12.83 7.88
C MET A 148 -3.70 -12.19 8.39
N ASN A 149 -2.93 -11.51 7.53
CA ASN A 149 -1.70 -10.84 7.95
C ASN A 149 -2.01 -9.40 8.40
N GLU A 150 -1.86 -9.11 9.67
CA GLU A 150 -2.09 -7.78 10.27
C GLU A 150 -1.11 -6.69 9.78
N ASN A 151 0.03 -7.09 9.20
CA ASN A 151 1.01 -6.20 8.60
C ASN A 151 0.63 -5.77 7.18
N LEU A 152 -0.38 -6.39 6.57
CA LEU A 152 -0.79 -6.07 5.21
C LEU A 152 -1.69 -4.82 5.21
N VAL A 153 -1.29 -3.85 4.39
CA VAL A 153 -2.05 -2.63 4.10
C VAL A 153 -2.48 -2.64 2.64
N ILE A 154 -3.78 -2.58 2.39
CA ILE A 154 -4.35 -2.63 1.04
C ILE A 154 -4.86 -1.25 0.67
N MET A 155 -4.21 -0.61 -0.29
CA MET A 155 -4.61 0.66 -0.84
C MET A 155 -5.17 0.45 -2.24
N GLY A 156 -6.49 0.32 -2.35
CA GLY A 156 -7.17 -0.04 -3.59
C GLY A 156 -8.46 0.75 -3.85
N SER A 157 -8.87 0.81 -5.11
CA SER A 157 -10.17 1.36 -5.49
C SER A 157 -11.30 0.49 -4.96
N VAL A 158 -12.51 1.06 -4.84
CA VAL A 158 -13.72 0.30 -4.46
C VAL A 158 -13.92 -0.94 -5.35
N ALA A 159 -13.63 -0.82 -6.65
CA ALA A 159 -13.74 -1.94 -7.59
C ALA A 159 -12.73 -3.07 -7.29
N GLN A 160 -11.49 -2.72 -6.95
CA GLN A 160 -10.46 -3.70 -6.55
C GLN A 160 -10.80 -4.37 -5.21
N LEU A 161 -11.23 -3.57 -4.23
CA LEU A 161 -11.71 -4.12 -2.96
C LEU A 161 -12.91 -5.05 -3.14
N GLN A 162 -13.85 -4.71 -4.06
CA GLN A 162 -14.97 -5.58 -4.37
C GLN A 162 -14.51 -6.93 -4.95
N LYS A 163 -13.49 -6.95 -5.83
CA LYS A 163 -12.90 -8.20 -6.34
C LYS A 163 -12.32 -9.03 -5.19
N LEU A 164 -11.60 -8.37 -4.28
CA LEU A 164 -11.00 -9.01 -3.11
C LEU A 164 -12.05 -9.63 -2.19
N LEU A 165 -13.13 -8.89 -1.87
CA LEU A 165 -14.24 -9.39 -1.06
C LEU A 165 -14.92 -10.61 -1.73
N ARG A 166 -15.11 -10.58 -3.05
CA ARG A 166 -15.67 -11.71 -3.80
C ARG A 166 -14.75 -12.93 -3.77
N ALA A 167 -13.44 -12.74 -3.91
CA ALA A 167 -12.48 -13.82 -3.91
C ALA A 167 -12.49 -14.62 -2.60
N VAL A 168 -12.84 -13.98 -1.49
CA VAL A 168 -12.97 -14.64 -0.16
C VAL A 168 -14.42 -14.92 0.23
N TYR A 169 -15.35 -14.86 -0.72
CA TYR A 169 -16.79 -15.09 -0.49
C TYR A 169 -17.38 -14.26 0.65
N TYR A 170 -16.88 -13.01 0.82
CA TYR A 170 -17.39 -12.15 1.88
C TYR A 170 -18.85 -11.79 1.65
N PRO A 171 -19.73 -11.89 2.67
CA PRO A 171 -21.18 -11.78 2.47
C PRO A 171 -21.70 -10.37 2.19
N LYS A 172 -20.83 -9.34 2.31
CA LYS A 172 -21.17 -7.96 1.98
C LYS A 172 -20.49 -7.53 0.69
N MET A 173 -21.18 -6.71 -0.08
CA MET A 173 -20.66 -6.18 -1.35
C MET A 173 -20.24 -4.73 -1.18
N LEU A 174 -19.18 -4.33 -1.88
CA LEU A 174 -18.81 -2.93 -2.10
C LEU A 174 -19.28 -2.51 -3.49
N LEU A 175 -20.09 -1.45 -3.56
CA LEU A 175 -20.60 -0.92 -4.82
C LEU A 175 -20.27 0.57 -4.93
N MET A 176 -19.96 1.03 -6.13
CA MET A 176 -19.71 2.46 -6.40
C MET A 176 -20.93 3.36 -6.12
N SER A 177 -22.13 2.80 -6.19
CA SER A 177 -23.39 3.51 -5.93
C SER A 177 -23.76 3.62 -4.44
N GLN A 178 -23.04 2.95 -3.55
CA GLN A 178 -23.29 3.02 -2.11
C GLN A 178 -22.96 4.40 -1.54
N SER A 179 -23.69 4.80 -0.50
CA SER A 179 -23.34 5.98 0.28
C SER A 179 -22.03 5.76 1.06
N LEU A 180 -21.38 6.84 1.46
CA LEU A 180 -20.17 6.79 2.27
C LEU A 180 -20.35 5.93 3.54
N VAL A 181 -21.49 6.09 4.22
CA VAL A 181 -21.83 5.34 5.45
C VAL A 181 -21.98 3.84 5.17
N GLN A 182 -22.59 3.46 4.05
CA GLN A 182 -22.69 2.05 3.66
C GLN A 182 -21.34 1.42 3.37
N VAL A 183 -20.45 2.14 2.66
CA VAL A 183 -19.07 1.67 2.41
C VAL A 183 -18.32 1.56 3.73
N ALA A 184 -18.41 2.55 4.61
CA ALA A 184 -17.78 2.52 5.93
C ALA A 184 -18.25 1.31 6.77
N GLU A 185 -19.53 0.98 6.73
CA GLU A 185 -20.11 -0.18 7.43
C GLU A 185 -19.56 -1.52 6.88
N VAL A 186 -19.36 -1.62 5.56
CA VAL A 186 -18.72 -2.81 4.97
C VAL A 186 -17.27 -2.92 5.40
N LEU A 187 -16.51 -1.82 5.33
CA LEU A 187 -15.10 -1.79 5.73
C LEU A 187 -14.94 -2.08 7.23
N HIS A 188 -15.81 -1.52 8.09
CA HIS A 188 -15.86 -1.82 9.51
C HIS A 188 -15.94 -3.33 9.76
N LYS A 189 -16.96 -3.99 9.20
CA LYS A 189 -17.18 -5.43 9.39
C LYS A 189 -16.07 -6.27 8.76
N PHE A 190 -15.56 -5.85 7.60
CA PHE A 190 -14.49 -6.56 6.93
C PHE A 190 -13.19 -6.53 7.74
N THR A 191 -12.80 -5.37 8.28
CA THR A 191 -11.58 -5.26 9.09
C THR A 191 -11.70 -5.82 10.51
N LEU A 192 -12.91 -6.19 10.95
CA LEU A 192 -13.11 -7.04 12.13
C LEU A 192 -12.90 -8.52 11.82
N SER A 193 -13.23 -8.95 10.59
CA SER A 193 -13.08 -10.34 10.14
C SER A 193 -11.65 -10.66 9.69
N TYR A 194 -10.99 -9.67 9.09
CA TYR A 194 -9.64 -9.77 8.54
C TYR A 194 -8.77 -8.65 9.13
N PRO A 195 -7.64 -8.97 9.79
CA PRO A 195 -6.83 -7.97 10.50
C PRO A 195 -6.03 -7.03 9.60
N VAL A 196 -6.29 -7.03 8.30
CA VAL A 196 -5.67 -6.11 7.34
C VAL A 196 -6.11 -4.67 7.55
N SER A 197 -5.28 -3.75 7.07
CA SER A 197 -5.62 -2.34 6.99
C SER A 197 -6.07 -1.99 5.58
N ILE A 198 -7.09 -1.13 5.44
CA ILE A 198 -7.65 -0.75 4.13
C ILE A 198 -7.62 0.76 3.97
N ILE A 199 -7.22 1.19 2.76
CA ILE A 199 -7.30 2.59 2.32
C ILE A 199 -8.01 2.59 0.97
N THR A 200 -9.05 3.41 0.83
CA THR A 200 -9.78 3.54 -0.44
C THR A 200 -10.33 4.94 -0.64
N LEU A 201 -10.62 5.25 -1.90
CA LEU A 201 -11.25 6.49 -2.30
C LEU A 201 -12.70 6.21 -2.72
N HIS A 202 -13.66 6.91 -2.11
CA HIS A 202 -15.07 6.80 -2.45
C HIS A 202 -15.80 8.14 -2.27
N ASN A 203 -16.54 8.57 -3.28
CA ASN A 203 -17.33 9.83 -3.27
C ASN A 203 -16.53 11.04 -2.76
N GLY A 204 -15.31 11.23 -3.26
CA GLY A 204 -14.43 12.34 -2.86
C GLY A 204 -13.90 12.26 -1.43
N GLN A 205 -14.00 11.11 -0.79
CA GLN A 205 -13.48 10.86 0.56
C GLN A 205 -12.45 9.73 0.52
N ILE A 206 -11.31 9.93 1.19
CA ILE A 206 -10.34 8.86 1.46
C ILE A 206 -10.76 8.20 2.77
N LEU A 207 -11.10 6.91 2.69
CA LEU A 207 -11.43 6.10 3.86
C LEU A 207 -10.22 5.30 4.30
N VAL A 208 -9.98 5.28 5.60
CA VAL A 208 -8.94 4.50 6.27
C VAL A 208 -9.62 3.59 7.27
N ALA A 209 -9.41 2.26 7.15
CA ALA A 209 -10.06 1.28 8.01
C ALA A 209 -9.06 0.29 8.58
N LYS A 210 -9.15 0.00 9.89
CA LYS A 210 -8.37 -1.02 10.61
C LYS A 210 -9.10 -1.43 11.88
N ASN A 211 -9.11 -2.73 12.20
CA ASN A 211 -9.69 -3.27 13.44
C ASN A 211 -11.12 -2.78 13.72
N GLY A 212 -11.93 -2.64 12.68
CA GLY A 212 -13.30 -2.14 12.78
C GLY A 212 -13.44 -0.62 12.91
N GLU A 213 -12.38 0.14 13.10
CA GLU A 213 -12.43 1.60 13.07
C GLU A 213 -12.34 2.10 11.63
N VAL A 214 -13.18 3.06 11.25
CA VAL A 214 -13.18 3.68 9.91
C VAL A 214 -13.17 5.19 10.04
N LYS A 215 -12.19 5.83 9.43
CA LYS A 215 -12.10 7.29 9.32
C LYS A 215 -12.21 7.71 7.87
N ALA A 216 -12.93 8.81 7.63
CA ALA A 216 -13.05 9.40 6.31
C ALA A 216 -12.51 10.83 6.31
N VAL A 217 -11.71 11.14 5.30
CA VAL A 217 -11.10 12.46 5.09
C VAL A 217 -11.51 12.97 3.72
N ALA A 218 -12.04 14.19 3.65
CA ALA A 218 -12.37 14.81 2.37
C ALA A 218 -11.11 15.02 1.52
N MET A 219 -11.16 14.66 0.26
CA MET A 219 -10.04 14.84 -0.69
C MET A 219 -9.62 16.31 -0.81
N GLU A 220 -10.59 17.22 -0.80
CA GLU A 220 -10.33 18.66 -0.81
C GLU A 220 -9.49 19.11 0.38
N ALA A 221 -9.79 18.56 1.58
CA ALA A 221 -9.02 18.83 2.78
C ALA A 221 -7.62 18.18 2.77
N SER A 222 -7.45 17.10 2.01
CA SER A 222 -6.16 16.39 1.89
C SER A 222 -5.20 17.01 0.89
N GLY A 223 -5.66 17.88 0.00
CA GLY A 223 -4.86 18.44 -1.09
C GLY A 223 -4.52 17.43 -2.20
N TYR A 224 -5.07 16.22 -2.16
CA TYR A 224 -4.88 15.21 -3.21
C TYR A 224 -5.96 15.31 -4.29
N SER A 225 -5.56 15.11 -5.55
CA SER A 225 -6.49 14.74 -6.61
C SER A 225 -6.64 13.20 -6.64
N ALA A 226 -7.71 12.70 -7.27
CA ALA A 226 -7.94 11.27 -7.42
C ALA A 226 -6.74 10.56 -8.11
N ILE A 227 -6.10 11.22 -9.06
CA ILE A 227 -4.92 10.69 -9.76
C ILE A 227 -3.71 10.59 -8.81
N MET A 228 -3.45 11.62 -8.01
CA MET A 228 -2.31 11.65 -7.08
C MET A 228 -2.39 10.53 -6.03
N VAL A 229 -3.60 10.19 -5.58
CA VAL A 229 -3.80 9.07 -4.65
C VAL A 229 -3.17 7.79 -5.19
N TRP A 230 -3.32 7.54 -6.51
CA TRP A 230 -2.85 6.30 -7.15
C TRP A 230 -1.44 6.39 -7.75
N GLN A 231 -0.83 7.57 -7.82
CA GLN A 231 0.51 7.76 -8.39
C GLN A 231 1.67 7.46 -7.42
N GLY A 232 1.36 7.09 -6.18
CA GLY A 232 2.35 6.65 -5.20
C GLY A 232 2.71 7.68 -4.13
N GLU A 233 2.40 8.98 -4.28
CA GLU A 233 2.70 10.00 -3.27
C GLU A 233 2.03 9.68 -1.92
N LEU A 234 0.74 9.35 -1.94
CA LEU A 234 0.03 9.00 -0.71
C LEU A 234 0.61 7.72 -0.07
N ALA A 235 0.91 6.69 -0.86
CA ALA A 235 1.55 5.47 -0.37
C ALA A 235 2.91 5.77 0.29
N SER A 236 3.69 6.67 -0.31
CA SER A 236 4.99 7.11 0.23
C SER A 236 4.84 7.83 1.56
N LYS A 237 3.90 8.78 1.68
CA LYS A 237 3.63 9.49 2.94
C LYS A 237 3.14 8.54 4.03
N ILE A 238 2.24 7.60 3.69
CA ILE A 238 1.75 6.59 4.62
C ILE A 238 2.91 5.73 5.13
N ALA A 239 3.77 5.26 4.24
CA ALA A 239 4.93 4.45 4.63
C ALA A 239 5.88 5.23 5.55
N ALA A 240 6.25 6.46 5.18
CA ALA A 240 7.16 7.28 5.97
C ALA A 240 6.59 7.63 7.35
N LEU A 241 5.34 8.11 7.44
CA LEU A 241 4.76 8.45 8.75
C LEU A 241 4.55 7.23 9.64
N ASN A 242 4.23 6.07 9.06
CA ASN A 242 4.13 4.84 9.84
C ASN A 242 5.51 4.31 10.27
N LEU A 243 6.55 4.50 9.47
CA LEU A 243 7.93 4.17 9.82
C LEU A 243 8.37 4.94 11.09
N TYR A 244 8.02 6.22 11.18
CA TYR A 244 8.39 7.08 12.31
C TYR A 244 7.41 7.03 13.50
N ASN A 245 6.25 6.39 13.33
CA ASN A 245 5.21 6.28 14.36
C ASN A 245 4.78 4.81 14.54
N PRO A 246 5.69 3.90 14.91
CA PRO A 246 5.37 2.50 15.08
C PRO A 246 4.28 2.29 16.14
N GLY A 247 3.35 1.37 15.89
CA GLY A 247 2.23 1.10 16.79
C GLY A 247 1.05 2.09 16.71
N GLN A 248 1.17 3.17 15.94
CA GLN A 248 0.11 4.18 15.79
C GLN A 248 -0.47 4.23 14.37
N TRP A 249 -0.59 3.07 13.72
CA TRP A 249 -0.90 2.97 12.30
C TRP A 249 -2.08 3.85 11.84
N MET A 250 -3.23 3.77 12.52
CA MET A 250 -4.43 4.55 12.13
C MET A 250 -4.16 6.05 12.19
N LYS A 251 -3.56 6.52 13.28
CA LYS A 251 -3.25 7.94 13.47
C LYS A 251 -2.22 8.44 12.45
N ALA A 252 -1.13 7.69 12.26
CA ALA A 252 -0.08 8.02 11.29
C ALA A 252 -0.62 8.03 9.86
N THR A 253 -1.48 7.08 9.50
CA THR A 253 -2.10 7.01 8.18
C THR A 253 -3.06 8.18 7.96
N VAL A 254 -3.92 8.51 8.92
CA VAL A 254 -4.80 9.69 8.85
C VAL A 254 -3.97 10.98 8.74
N CYS A 255 -2.90 11.10 9.54
CA CYS A 255 -1.98 12.24 9.44
C CYS A 255 -1.36 12.34 8.03
N ALA A 256 -0.94 11.22 7.43
CA ALA A 256 -0.43 11.18 6.07
C ALA A 256 -1.46 11.64 5.02
N VAL A 257 -2.71 11.20 5.18
CA VAL A 257 -3.82 11.58 4.28
C VAL A 257 -4.13 13.08 4.39
N MET A 258 -4.07 13.66 5.59
CA MET A 258 -4.40 15.06 5.85
C MET A 258 -3.19 16.01 5.80
N ALA A 259 -1.99 15.48 5.59
CA ALA A 259 -0.80 16.32 5.47
C ALA A 259 -0.83 17.09 4.15
N THR A 260 -1.29 18.33 4.19
CA THR A 260 -0.97 19.31 3.15
C THR A 260 0.54 19.39 2.95
N LYS A 261 0.94 19.69 1.70
CA LYS A 261 2.36 19.83 1.30
C LYS A 261 3.18 20.65 2.28
#